data_aface1234ff2e8e4ca2b20d858ec7285
#
_entry.id   aface1234ff2e8e4ca2b20d858ec7285
#
_cell.length_a   1.000
_cell.length_b   1.000
_cell.length_c   1.000
_cell.angle_alpha   90.00
_cell.angle_beta   90.00
_cell.angle_gamma   90.00
#
_symmetry.space_group_name_H-M   'P 1'
#
loop_
_entity.id
_entity.type
_entity.pdbx_description
1 polymer ?
#
loop_
_entity_poly.entity_id
_entity_poly.type
_entity_poly.pdbx_seq_one_letter_code
_entity_poly.pdbx_strand_id
1 'polypeptide(L)'
;MKKIVILLVLGLVLLTGCSKEESVKLESVTMKEVYNISENIEKYPDYVIVDVRSIEEFRSGHIKNAVNVPLPNINEIDIPKDKKIIVYCRSGSRSTTAAGELQKLGYKYIYNMGGILDWEYELIKGDE
;
A
#
# COMPACT_ATOMS: atom_id res chain seq x y z
N MET A 1 0.61 45.01 -52.15
CA MET A 1 -0.12 44.90 -50.91
C MET A 1 0.01 43.47 -50.42
N LYS A 2 0.80 43.28 -49.41
CA LYS A 2 0.96 41.96 -48.81
C LYS A 2 -0.15 41.75 -47.79
N LYS A 3 -1.06 40.89 -48.10
CA LYS A 3 -2.02 40.42 -47.13
C LYS A 3 -1.26 39.48 -46.19
N ILE A 4 -1.01 39.95 -45.02
CA ILE A 4 -0.53 39.08 -43.94
C ILE A 4 -1.72 38.22 -43.54
N VAL A 5 -1.75 37.02 -44.06
CA VAL A 5 -2.60 35.99 -43.50
C VAL A 5 -1.96 35.59 -42.18
N ILE A 6 -2.38 36.23 -41.12
CA ILE A 6 -2.12 35.70 -39.78
C ILE A 6 -2.94 34.44 -39.72
N LEU A 7 -2.32 33.34 -40.02
CA LEU A 7 -2.80 32.04 -39.62
C LEU A 7 -2.70 32.04 -38.11
N LEU A 8 -3.74 32.48 -37.48
CA LEU A 8 -4.01 32.10 -36.12
C LEU A 8 -4.17 30.59 -36.14
N VAL A 9 -3.05 29.92 -36.08
CA VAL A 9 -3.04 28.55 -35.58
C VAL A 9 -3.50 28.70 -34.16
N LEU A 10 -4.81 28.69 -34.00
CA LEU A 10 -5.40 28.35 -32.73
C LEU A 10 -4.86 26.96 -32.44
N GLY A 11 -3.73 26.93 -31.74
CA GLY A 11 -3.28 25.73 -31.09
C GLY A 11 -4.41 25.34 -30.17
N LEU A 12 -5.27 24.48 -30.67
CA LEU A 12 -6.15 23.73 -29.82
C LEU A 12 -5.23 22.94 -28.91
N VAL A 13 -4.81 23.60 -27.83
CA VAL A 13 -4.32 22.89 -26.69
C VAL A 13 -5.52 22.07 -26.21
N LEU A 14 -5.65 20.91 -26.80
CA LEU A 14 -6.38 19.84 -26.17
C LEU A 14 -5.68 19.62 -24.83
N LEU A 15 -6.10 20.41 -23.87
CA LEU A 15 -6.05 19.97 -22.49
C LEU A 15 -6.99 18.77 -22.43
N THR A 16 -6.55 17.68 -23.03
CA THR A 16 -6.91 16.41 -22.52
C THR A 16 -6.41 16.45 -21.09
N GLY A 17 -7.28 16.82 -20.17
CA GLY A 17 -7.10 16.51 -18.80
C GLY A 17 -6.98 15.01 -18.76
N CYS A 18 -5.79 14.52 -19.05
CA CYS A 18 -5.37 13.27 -18.51
C CYS A 18 -5.39 13.49 -17.01
N SER A 19 -6.54 13.22 -16.41
CA SER A 19 -6.49 12.63 -15.12
C SER A 19 -5.57 11.44 -15.36
N LYS A 20 -4.31 11.58 -15.02
CA LYS A 20 -3.48 10.46 -14.76
C LYS A 20 -4.20 9.78 -13.63
N GLU A 21 -5.03 8.80 -13.96
CA GLU A 21 -5.29 7.75 -13.02
C GLU A 21 -3.92 7.24 -12.71
N GLU A 22 -3.37 7.71 -11.59
CA GLU A 22 -2.17 7.14 -11.04
C GLU A 22 -2.52 5.69 -10.84
N SER A 23 -2.08 4.86 -11.77
CA SER A 23 -2.26 3.43 -11.68
C SER A 23 -1.68 3.01 -10.35
N VAL A 24 -2.53 2.49 -9.48
CA VAL A 24 -2.11 1.97 -8.18
C VAL A 24 -1.08 0.91 -8.46
N LYS A 25 0.15 1.19 -8.11
CA LYS A 25 1.21 0.21 -8.19
C LYS A 25 1.07 -0.73 -7.02
N LEU A 26 0.57 -1.94 -7.31
CA LEU A 26 0.76 -3.07 -6.44
C LEU A 26 2.21 -3.52 -6.59
N GLU A 27 3.07 -3.05 -5.73
CA GLU A 27 4.47 -3.43 -5.75
C GLU A 27 4.71 -4.61 -4.80
N SER A 28 5.53 -5.55 -5.25
CA SER A 28 6.06 -6.58 -4.37
C SER A 28 7.16 -5.99 -3.51
N VAL A 29 7.21 -6.40 -2.27
CA VAL A 29 8.25 -6.03 -1.31
C VAL A 29 8.87 -7.30 -0.74
N THR A 30 10.18 -7.31 -0.56
CA THR A 30 10.86 -8.46 0.03
C THR A 30 10.69 -8.48 1.54
N MET A 31 10.74 -9.67 2.14
CA MET A 31 10.66 -9.82 3.60
C MET A 31 11.84 -9.13 4.29
N LYS A 32 13.01 -9.13 3.68
CA LYS A 32 14.19 -8.41 4.19
C LYS A 32 13.95 -6.89 4.26
N GLU A 33 13.32 -6.32 3.22
CA GLU A 33 12.94 -4.90 3.22
C GLU A 33 11.92 -4.61 4.32
N VAL A 34 10.91 -5.45 4.47
CA VAL A 34 9.91 -5.31 5.54
C VAL A 34 10.54 -5.44 6.91
N TYR A 35 11.44 -6.39 7.10
CA TYR A 35 12.20 -6.54 8.34
C TYR A 35 12.98 -5.26 8.67
N ASN A 36 13.70 -4.71 7.72
CA ASN A 36 14.46 -3.48 7.91
C ASN A 36 13.55 -2.30 8.27
N ILE A 37 12.40 -2.17 7.61
CA ILE A 37 11.41 -1.13 7.93
C ILE A 37 10.85 -1.35 9.32
N SER A 38 10.49 -2.58 9.68
CA SER A 38 9.91 -2.92 10.98
C SER A 38 10.85 -2.61 12.14
N GLU A 39 12.15 -2.89 11.99
CA GLU A 39 13.16 -2.62 13.01
C GLU A 39 13.54 -1.13 13.11
N ASN A 40 13.26 -0.35 12.09
CA ASN A 40 13.62 1.06 12.01
C ASN A 40 12.41 1.93 11.68
N ILE A 41 11.24 1.59 12.17
CA ILE A 41 9.97 2.23 11.77
C ILE A 41 10.00 3.76 11.92
N GLU A 42 10.74 4.29 12.87
CA GLU A 42 10.92 5.72 13.11
C GLU A 42 11.60 6.44 11.94
N LYS A 43 12.42 5.71 11.17
CA LYS A 43 13.08 6.22 9.96
C LYS A 43 12.18 6.12 8.71
N TYR A 44 11.06 5.42 8.82
CA TYR A 44 10.11 5.19 7.74
C TYR A 44 8.70 5.67 8.12
N PRO A 45 8.54 6.98 8.42
CA PRO A 45 7.28 7.51 8.95
C PRO A 45 6.11 7.40 7.97
N ASP A 46 6.39 7.19 6.68
CA ASP A 46 5.36 7.05 5.64
C ASP A 46 4.84 5.62 5.50
N TYR A 47 5.48 4.65 6.14
CA TYR A 47 5.11 3.24 6.04
C TYR A 47 4.24 2.79 7.20
N VAL A 48 3.26 1.96 6.89
CA VAL A 48 2.45 1.24 7.87
C VAL A 48 2.42 -0.23 7.46
N ILE A 49 2.77 -1.10 8.39
CA ILE A 49 2.72 -2.56 8.19
C ILE A 49 1.38 -3.04 8.74
N VAL A 50 0.58 -3.69 7.91
CA VAL A 50 -0.77 -4.13 8.26
C VAL A 50 -0.86 -5.65 8.17
N ASP A 51 -1.15 -6.26 9.31
CA ASP A 51 -1.47 -7.67 9.42
C ASP A 51 -2.98 -7.85 9.22
N VAL A 52 -3.38 -8.52 8.16
CA VAL A 52 -4.79 -8.74 7.81
C VAL A 52 -5.32 -10.10 8.28
N ARG A 53 -4.55 -10.78 9.14
CA ARG A 53 -4.98 -12.02 9.79
C ARG A 53 -5.97 -11.74 10.93
N SER A 54 -6.52 -12.80 11.51
CA SER A 54 -7.34 -12.66 12.71
C SER A 54 -6.54 -12.10 13.88
N ILE A 55 -7.24 -11.56 14.88
CA ILE A 55 -6.61 -11.03 16.09
C ILE A 55 -5.88 -12.15 16.87
N GLU A 56 -6.40 -13.36 16.86
CA GLU A 56 -5.78 -14.51 17.52
C GLU A 56 -4.45 -14.89 16.83
N GLU A 57 -4.43 -14.89 15.50
CA GLU A 57 -3.20 -15.12 14.74
C GLU A 57 -2.18 -14.00 15.03
N PHE A 58 -2.61 -12.75 15.04
CA PHE A 58 -1.76 -11.61 15.36
C PHE A 58 -1.12 -11.74 16.73
N ARG A 59 -1.91 -12.06 17.76
CA ARG A 59 -1.42 -12.24 19.13
C ARG A 59 -0.48 -13.41 19.29
N SER A 60 -0.61 -14.43 18.46
CA SER A 60 0.28 -15.60 18.48
C SER A 60 1.70 -15.30 17.95
N GLY A 61 1.84 -14.25 17.19
CA GLY A 61 3.12 -13.79 16.63
C GLY A 61 2.91 -12.93 15.40
N HIS A 62 3.44 -11.73 15.41
CA HIS A 62 3.32 -10.76 14.32
C HIS A 62 4.63 -10.03 14.09
N ILE A 63 4.73 -9.35 12.97
CA ILE A 63 5.89 -8.52 12.64
C ILE A 63 5.89 -7.30 13.56
N LYS A 64 7.06 -6.99 14.10
CA LYS A 64 7.26 -5.82 14.96
C LYS A 64 6.68 -4.56 14.32
N ASN A 65 5.99 -3.76 15.12
CA ASN A 65 5.33 -2.53 14.70
C ASN A 65 4.18 -2.71 13.68
N ALA A 66 3.76 -3.92 13.38
CA ALA A 66 2.56 -4.14 12.58
C ALA A 66 1.29 -3.77 13.37
N VAL A 67 0.31 -3.25 12.65
CA VAL A 67 -1.05 -3.05 13.16
C VAL A 67 -1.95 -4.14 12.62
N ASN A 68 -2.91 -4.60 13.42
CA ASN A 68 -3.83 -5.64 12.99
C ASN A 68 -5.13 -5.03 12.49
N VAL A 69 -5.42 -5.27 11.24
CA VAL A 69 -6.72 -4.96 10.62
C VAL A 69 -7.18 -6.23 9.91
N PRO A 70 -7.93 -7.10 10.58
CA PRO A 70 -8.41 -8.33 9.95
C PRO A 70 -9.14 -8.07 8.64
N LEU A 71 -8.95 -8.93 7.65
CA LEU A 71 -9.51 -8.73 6.31
C LEU A 71 -11.01 -8.38 6.30
N PRO A 72 -11.89 -9.01 7.10
CA PRO A 72 -13.30 -8.63 7.14
C PRO A 72 -13.56 -7.17 7.53
N ASN A 73 -12.61 -6.55 8.22
CA ASN A 73 -12.71 -5.17 8.71
C ASN A 73 -11.89 -4.18 7.88
N ILE A 74 -11.36 -4.60 6.74
CA ILE A 74 -10.43 -3.76 5.95
C ILE A 74 -11.07 -2.45 5.49
N ASN A 75 -12.39 -2.40 5.30
CA ASN A 75 -13.10 -1.19 4.92
C ASN A 75 -13.18 -0.14 6.05
N GLU A 76 -12.89 -0.55 7.28
CA GLU A 76 -12.87 0.32 8.47
C GLU A 76 -11.48 0.87 8.76
N ILE A 77 -10.50 0.58 7.91
CA ILE A 77 -9.12 1.03 8.11
C ILE A 77 -9.05 2.56 8.17
N ASP A 78 -8.43 3.08 9.21
CA ASP A 78 -8.27 4.51 9.46
C ASP A 78 -6.78 4.90 9.38
N ILE A 79 -6.25 4.85 8.19
CA ILE A 79 -4.88 5.24 7.86
C ILE A 79 -4.96 6.28 6.74
N PRO A 80 -4.20 7.39 6.81
CA PRO A 80 -4.15 8.37 5.74
C PRO A 80 -3.83 7.75 4.38
N LYS A 81 -4.49 8.23 3.34
CA LYS A 81 -4.41 7.65 1.99
C LYS A 81 -3.05 7.82 1.30
N ASP A 82 -2.24 8.75 1.77
CA ASP A 82 -0.89 9.02 1.28
C ASP A 82 0.17 8.11 1.90
N LYS A 83 -0.21 7.28 2.88
CA LYS A 83 0.71 6.33 3.50
C LYS A 83 1.03 5.15 2.57
N LYS A 84 2.22 4.62 2.73
CA LYS A 84 2.69 3.39 2.08
C LYS A 84 2.31 2.21 2.94
N ILE A 85 1.39 1.39 2.47
CA ILE A 85 0.85 0.28 3.24
C ILE A 85 1.51 -1.02 2.79
N ILE A 86 2.11 -1.72 3.73
CA ILE A 86 2.62 -3.07 3.53
C ILE A 86 1.63 -4.03 4.17
N VAL A 87 1.03 -4.90 3.37
CA VAL A 87 0.08 -5.91 3.87
C VAL A 87 0.69 -7.30 3.89
N TYR A 88 0.33 -8.09 4.88
CA TYR A 88 0.69 -9.49 4.92
C TYR A 88 -0.40 -10.31 5.63
N CYS A 89 -0.41 -11.59 5.35
CA CYS A 89 -1.24 -12.57 6.04
C CYS A 89 -0.43 -13.84 6.36
N ARG A 90 -1.07 -14.99 6.45
CA ARG A 90 -0.37 -16.24 6.73
C ARG A 90 0.34 -16.80 5.50
N SER A 91 -0.39 -16.94 4.39
CA SER A 91 0.08 -17.61 3.16
C SER A 91 0.05 -16.72 1.91
N GLY A 92 -0.49 -15.49 1.99
CA GLY A 92 -0.57 -14.54 0.90
C GLY A 92 -1.95 -14.37 0.27
N SER A 93 -2.90 -15.27 0.52
CA SER A 93 -4.25 -15.19 -0.07
C SER A 93 -5.05 -13.99 0.43
N ARG A 94 -5.16 -13.84 1.75
CA ARG A 94 -5.88 -12.72 2.38
C ARG A 94 -5.21 -11.38 2.09
N SER A 95 -3.88 -11.32 2.07
CA SER A 95 -3.15 -10.08 1.76
C SER A 95 -3.36 -9.62 0.32
N THR A 96 -3.49 -10.53 -0.62
CA THR A 96 -3.82 -10.20 -2.02
C THR A 96 -5.23 -9.61 -2.12
N THR A 97 -6.20 -10.19 -1.44
CA THR A 97 -7.56 -9.64 -1.36
C THR A 97 -7.57 -8.27 -0.67
N ALA A 98 -6.87 -8.14 0.45
CA ALA A 98 -6.75 -6.87 1.18
C ALA A 98 -6.13 -5.77 0.33
N ALA A 99 -5.09 -6.08 -0.43
CA ALA A 99 -4.46 -5.12 -1.34
C ALA A 99 -5.46 -4.59 -2.38
N GLY A 100 -6.29 -5.46 -2.95
CA GLY A 100 -7.36 -5.07 -3.86
C GLY A 100 -8.42 -4.19 -3.21
N GLU A 101 -8.82 -4.50 -1.98
CA GLU A 101 -9.79 -3.68 -1.23
C GLU A 101 -9.20 -2.32 -0.85
N LEU A 102 -7.95 -2.27 -0.44
CA LEU A 102 -7.24 -1.01 -0.15
C LEU A 102 -7.15 -0.12 -1.39
N GLN A 103 -6.92 -0.72 -2.55
CA GLN A 103 -6.93 0.00 -3.82
C GLN A 103 -8.28 0.66 -4.09
N LYS A 104 -9.38 -0.07 -3.89
CA LYS A 104 -10.75 0.46 -4.03
C LYS A 104 -11.05 1.60 -3.05
N LEU A 105 -10.45 1.57 -1.87
CA LEU A 105 -10.57 2.61 -0.84
C LEU A 105 -9.77 3.88 -1.17
N GLY A 106 -8.93 3.86 -2.21
CA GLY A 106 -8.16 5.02 -2.65
C GLY A 106 -6.72 5.09 -2.14
N TYR A 107 -6.22 4.01 -1.53
CA TYR A 107 -4.79 3.94 -1.18
C TYR A 107 -3.95 3.79 -2.45
N LYS A 108 -2.92 4.62 -2.59
CA LYS A 108 -2.10 4.68 -3.80
C LYS A 108 -0.83 3.84 -3.73
N TYR A 109 -0.33 3.61 -2.52
CA TYR A 109 0.95 2.93 -2.28
C TYR A 109 0.70 1.68 -1.46
N ILE A 110 0.58 0.55 -2.13
CA ILE A 110 0.25 -0.72 -1.52
C ILE A 110 1.32 -1.74 -1.89
N TYR A 111 1.91 -2.37 -0.88
CA TYR A 111 2.96 -3.37 -1.04
C TYR A 111 2.48 -4.66 -0.41
N ASN A 112 2.42 -5.73 -1.18
CA ASN A 112 2.03 -7.03 -0.69
C ASN A 112 3.27 -7.86 -0.34
N MET A 113 3.51 -8.08 0.95
CA MET A 113 4.59 -8.95 1.40
C MET A 113 4.25 -10.43 1.19
N GLY A 114 2.98 -10.79 1.22
CA GLY A 114 2.52 -12.16 1.12
C GLY A 114 2.33 -12.83 2.47
N GLY A 115 2.94 -14.00 2.67
CA GLY A 115 2.69 -14.83 3.83
C GLY A 115 3.80 -14.82 4.87
N ILE A 116 3.43 -14.71 6.14
CA ILE A 116 4.36 -14.79 7.28
C ILE A 116 4.97 -16.17 7.48
N LEU A 117 4.44 -17.21 6.82
CA LEU A 117 4.98 -18.57 6.90
C LEU A 117 6.46 -18.66 6.49
N ASP A 118 6.89 -17.80 5.58
CA ASP A 118 8.27 -17.74 5.10
C ASP A 118 9.13 -16.72 5.85
N TRP A 119 8.58 -16.09 6.89
CA TRP A 119 9.28 -15.11 7.70
C TRP A 119 10.36 -15.77 8.55
N GLU A 120 11.61 -15.39 8.35
CA GLU A 120 12.77 -15.97 9.00
C GLU A 120 13.24 -15.20 10.24
N TYR A 121 12.57 -14.11 10.57
CA TYR A 121 12.96 -13.22 11.65
C TYR A 121 12.06 -13.44 12.88
N GLU A 122 12.42 -12.80 13.98
CA GLU A 122 11.67 -12.86 15.23
C GLU A 122 10.26 -12.25 15.08
N LEU A 123 9.29 -12.84 15.75
CA LEU A 123 7.93 -12.34 15.83
C LEU A 123 7.64 -11.83 17.25
N ILE A 124 6.83 -10.79 17.33
CA ILE A 124 6.34 -10.22 18.57
C ILE A 124 5.04 -10.93 18.95
N LYS A 125 4.91 -11.34 20.21
CA LYS A 125 3.69 -11.96 20.77
C LYS A 125 2.90 -10.92 21.55
N GLY A 126 1.57 -11.06 21.54
CA GLY A 126 0.65 -10.19 22.26
C GLY A 126 0.12 -9.06 21.38
N ASP A 127 -0.29 -7.98 22.01
CA ASP A 127 -1.00 -6.86 21.36
C ASP A 127 -0.09 -5.70 20.96
N GLU A 128 1.19 -5.82 21.15
CA GLU A 128 2.15 -4.73 20.85
C GLU A 128 2.54 -4.60 19.38
#